data_a6621d7cf7cbc242fefa7898576be9a1
#
_entry.id   a6621d7cf7cbc242fefa7898576be9a1
#
_cell.length_a   1.000
_cell.length_b   1.000
_cell.length_c   1.000
_cell.angle_alpha   90.00
_cell.angle_beta   90.00
_cell.angle_gamma   90.00
#
_symmetry.space_group_name_H-M   'P 1'
#
loop_
_entity.id
_entity.type
_entity.pdbx_description
1 polymer ?
#
loop_
_entity_poly.entity_id
_entity_poly.type
_entity_poly.pdbx_seq_one_letter_code
_entity_poly.pdbx_strand_id
1 'polypeptide(L)'
;CKGCLAHPCQEVCPKDAISMVNGRSYIDQEKCIKCGKCKSVCPYDAIAKKERPCQKACGVNAIKSDKMGRAYIDNEKCVSCGMCMVSCPFGAISDKSQIFQLARALSEGENVIAEIAPAFVGQFGDNITPRNIKAALRELGFSEVYEVALGADIGAIAEAHHYVDKVVTGELPFLLTSCCPSWSVMAKKFFPDLIDQISQELTPMVATA
;
A
#
# COMPACT_ATOMS: atom_id res chain seq x y z
N CYS A 1 -23.83 -6.26 -24.95
CA CYS A 1 -24.76 -7.39 -24.87
C CYS A 1 -25.35 -7.73 -26.25
N LYS A 2 -25.42 -9.02 -26.57
CA LYS A 2 -25.95 -9.53 -27.86
C LYS A 2 -27.47 -9.78 -27.80
N GLY A 3 -28.12 -9.65 -26.64
CA GLY A 3 -29.54 -9.92 -26.49
C GLY A 3 -29.91 -11.39 -26.70
N CYS A 4 -29.22 -12.31 -26.02
CA CYS A 4 -29.51 -13.74 -26.11
C CYS A 4 -30.89 -14.08 -25.55
N LEU A 5 -31.56 -15.10 -26.12
CA LEU A 5 -32.91 -15.51 -25.73
C LEU A 5 -32.96 -16.14 -24.31
N ALA A 6 -31.92 -16.87 -23.92
CA ALA A 6 -31.90 -17.58 -22.65
C ALA A 6 -31.66 -16.71 -21.41
N HIS A 7 -31.19 -15.47 -21.58
CA HIS A 7 -30.90 -14.51 -20.51
C HIS A 7 -30.22 -15.10 -19.26
N PRO A 8 -29.19 -15.94 -19.33
CA PRO A 8 -28.64 -16.64 -18.16
C PRO A 8 -28.07 -15.67 -17.11
N CYS A 9 -27.68 -14.46 -17.50
CA CYS A 9 -27.21 -13.42 -16.59
C CYS A 9 -28.34 -12.91 -15.65
N GLN A 10 -29.59 -12.87 -16.14
CA GLN A 10 -30.75 -12.48 -15.35
C GLN A 10 -31.13 -13.61 -14.37
N GLU A 11 -31.21 -14.84 -14.87
CA GLU A 11 -31.57 -16.01 -14.05
C GLU A 11 -30.62 -16.26 -12.89
N VAL A 12 -29.32 -16.08 -13.11
CA VAL A 12 -28.30 -16.34 -12.07
C VAL A 12 -28.20 -15.23 -11.03
N CYS A 13 -28.88 -14.09 -11.22
CA CYS A 13 -28.72 -12.93 -10.34
C CYS A 13 -29.47 -13.12 -9.00
N PRO A 14 -28.76 -13.25 -7.86
CA PRO A 14 -29.40 -13.51 -6.56
C PRO A 14 -30.12 -12.28 -5.99
N LYS A 15 -30.04 -11.13 -6.66
CA LYS A 15 -30.64 -9.86 -6.22
C LYS A 15 -31.61 -9.28 -7.25
N ASP A 16 -31.96 -10.04 -8.28
CA ASP A 16 -32.80 -9.58 -9.40
C ASP A 16 -32.41 -8.19 -9.93
N ALA A 17 -31.10 -7.94 -9.93
CA ALA A 17 -30.55 -6.66 -10.35
C ALA A 17 -30.40 -6.53 -11.86
N ILE A 18 -30.82 -7.54 -12.65
CA ILE A 18 -30.67 -7.55 -14.10
C ILE A 18 -32.02 -7.61 -14.76
N SER A 19 -32.31 -6.65 -15.60
CA SER A 19 -33.52 -6.58 -16.44
C SER A 19 -33.15 -6.46 -17.91
N MET A 20 -34.10 -6.80 -18.79
CA MET A 20 -33.92 -6.64 -20.23
C MET A 20 -34.57 -5.31 -20.66
N VAL A 21 -33.77 -4.41 -21.21
CA VAL A 21 -34.21 -3.12 -21.73
C VAL A 21 -33.80 -3.03 -23.21
N ASN A 22 -34.76 -2.85 -24.08
CA ASN A 22 -34.53 -2.80 -25.53
C ASN A 22 -33.71 -4.00 -26.07
N GLY A 23 -34.03 -5.22 -25.58
CA GLY A 23 -33.35 -6.45 -25.99
C GLY A 23 -31.90 -6.61 -25.45
N ARG A 24 -31.48 -5.78 -24.52
CA ARG A 24 -30.16 -5.85 -23.90
C ARG A 24 -30.26 -5.91 -22.38
N SER A 25 -29.37 -6.63 -21.73
CA SER A 25 -29.33 -6.66 -20.27
C SER A 25 -28.88 -5.31 -19.70
N TYR A 26 -29.67 -4.79 -18.78
CA TYR A 26 -29.38 -3.65 -17.94
C TYR A 26 -29.12 -4.12 -16.52
N ILE A 27 -28.05 -3.63 -15.90
CA ILE A 27 -27.70 -3.97 -14.51
C ILE A 27 -27.99 -2.76 -13.63
N ASP A 28 -28.96 -2.91 -12.76
CA ASP A 28 -29.28 -1.92 -11.74
C ASP A 28 -28.15 -1.85 -10.71
N GLN A 29 -27.44 -0.71 -10.66
CA GLN A 29 -26.27 -0.51 -9.83
C GLN A 29 -26.63 -0.41 -8.33
N GLU A 30 -27.86 -0.05 -7.97
CA GLU A 30 -28.29 0.05 -6.59
C GLU A 30 -28.59 -1.35 -6.00
N LYS A 31 -29.15 -2.23 -6.81
CA LYS A 31 -29.44 -3.62 -6.41
C LYS A 31 -28.23 -4.54 -6.55
N CYS A 32 -27.28 -4.20 -7.43
CA CYS A 32 -26.16 -5.05 -7.79
C CYS A 32 -25.12 -5.15 -6.66
N ILE A 33 -24.91 -6.34 -6.12
CA ILE A 33 -23.88 -6.65 -5.11
C ILE A 33 -22.50 -6.96 -5.72
N LYS A 34 -22.33 -6.82 -7.03
CA LYS A 34 -21.05 -7.02 -7.75
C LYS A 34 -20.44 -8.42 -7.58
N CYS A 35 -21.24 -9.46 -7.36
CA CYS A 35 -20.79 -10.84 -7.12
C CYS A 35 -20.14 -11.51 -8.34
N GLY A 36 -20.36 -10.99 -9.56
CA GLY A 36 -19.76 -11.52 -10.78
C GLY A 36 -20.43 -12.73 -11.41
N LYS A 37 -21.44 -13.37 -10.80
CA LYS A 37 -22.12 -14.55 -11.34
C LYS A 37 -22.66 -14.35 -12.75
N CYS A 38 -23.22 -13.19 -13.04
CA CYS A 38 -23.73 -12.86 -14.37
C CYS A 38 -22.62 -12.81 -15.45
N LYS A 39 -21.41 -12.43 -15.07
CA LYS A 39 -20.23 -12.45 -15.96
C LYS A 39 -19.83 -13.87 -16.29
N SER A 40 -19.78 -14.78 -15.30
CA SER A 40 -19.31 -16.16 -15.49
C SER A 40 -20.23 -16.99 -16.39
N VAL A 41 -21.53 -16.67 -16.43
CA VAL A 41 -22.53 -17.39 -17.25
C VAL A 41 -22.78 -16.73 -18.61
N CYS A 42 -22.21 -15.57 -18.90
CA CYS A 42 -22.43 -14.89 -20.16
C CYS A 42 -21.62 -15.54 -21.30
N PRO A 43 -22.26 -16.22 -22.26
CA PRO A 43 -21.53 -16.93 -23.33
C PRO A 43 -20.83 -16.00 -24.31
N TYR A 44 -21.11 -14.69 -24.23
CA TYR A 44 -20.53 -13.66 -25.11
C TYR A 44 -19.52 -12.76 -24.39
N ASP A 45 -19.18 -13.05 -23.14
CA ASP A 45 -18.33 -12.21 -22.27
C ASP A 45 -18.71 -10.69 -22.32
N ALA A 46 -20.02 -10.42 -22.49
CA ALA A 46 -20.54 -9.06 -22.68
C ALA A 46 -20.67 -8.26 -21.40
N ILE A 47 -20.40 -8.86 -20.24
CA ILE A 47 -20.45 -8.22 -18.92
C ILE A 47 -19.03 -8.03 -18.43
N ALA A 48 -18.58 -6.78 -18.39
CA ALA A 48 -17.26 -6.41 -17.87
C ALA A 48 -17.35 -6.00 -16.41
N LYS A 49 -16.48 -6.56 -15.56
CA LYS A 49 -16.24 -6.04 -14.21
C LYS A 49 -15.22 -4.92 -14.33
N LYS A 50 -15.67 -3.66 -14.19
CA LYS A 50 -14.76 -2.51 -14.08
C LYS A 50 -14.34 -2.36 -12.63
N GLU A 51 -13.08 -2.58 -12.37
CA GLU A 51 -12.46 -2.40 -11.07
C GLU A 51 -11.39 -1.30 -11.17
N ARG A 52 -11.34 -0.43 -10.17
CA ARG A 52 -10.33 0.62 -10.16
C ARG A 52 -8.94 0.02 -9.96
N PRO A 53 -7.90 0.54 -10.63
CA PRO A 53 -6.52 0.08 -10.41
C PRO A 53 -6.12 0.11 -8.93
N CYS A 54 -6.45 1.18 -8.22
CA CYS A 54 -6.19 1.30 -6.78
C CYS A 54 -6.89 0.22 -5.94
N GLN A 55 -8.13 -0.13 -6.27
CA GLN A 55 -8.88 -1.18 -5.59
C GLN A 55 -8.29 -2.57 -5.86
N LYS A 56 -7.91 -2.82 -7.11
CA LYS A 56 -7.27 -4.08 -7.52
C LYS A 56 -5.90 -4.28 -6.87
N ALA A 57 -5.13 -3.19 -6.71
CA ALA A 57 -3.81 -3.22 -6.09
C ALA A 57 -3.83 -3.32 -4.56
N CYS A 58 -5.00 -3.13 -3.92
CA CYS A 58 -5.11 -3.14 -2.47
C CYS A 58 -5.20 -4.56 -1.92
N GLY A 59 -4.09 -5.10 -1.40
CA GLY A 59 -4.00 -6.45 -0.86
C GLY A 59 -4.90 -6.72 0.36
N VAL A 60 -5.29 -5.66 1.10
CA VAL A 60 -6.16 -5.76 2.29
C VAL A 60 -7.60 -5.32 2.03
N ASN A 61 -7.98 -5.08 0.78
CA ASN A 61 -9.32 -4.64 0.37
C ASN A 61 -9.84 -3.40 1.15
N ALA A 62 -8.95 -2.46 1.46
CA ALA A 62 -9.28 -1.23 2.17
C ALA A 62 -9.94 -0.16 1.28
N ILE A 63 -9.93 -0.32 -0.06
CA ILE A 63 -10.49 0.68 -0.97
C ILE A 63 -11.89 0.29 -1.40
N LYS A 64 -12.83 1.14 -1.06
CA LYS A 64 -14.25 1.00 -1.36
C LYS A 64 -14.75 2.14 -2.23
N SER A 65 -16.01 2.12 -2.63
CA SER A 65 -16.68 3.22 -3.29
C SER A 65 -17.64 3.90 -2.33
N ASP A 66 -17.65 5.22 -2.31
CA ASP A 66 -18.70 5.99 -1.64
C ASP A 66 -20.02 5.96 -2.45
N LYS A 67 -21.06 6.61 -1.94
CA LYS A 67 -22.38 6.70 -2.58
C LYS A 67 -22.35 7.37 -3.94
N MET A 68 -21.37 8.24 -4.18
CA MET A 68 -21.16 8.94 -5.45
C MET A 68 -20.24 8.18 -6.40
N GLY A 69 -19.82 6.98 -6.03
CA GLY A 69 -18.89 6.19 -6.82
C GLY A 69 -17.43 6.62 -6.73
N ARG A 70 -17.01 7.51 -5.82
CA ARG A 70 -15.61 7.90 -5.63
C ARG A 70 -14.87 6.88 -4.78
N ALA A 71 -13.55 6.81 -4.90
CA ALA A 71 -12.72 5.95 -4.06
C ALA A 71 -12.72 6.47 -2.61
N TYR A 72 -12.93 5.56 -1.68
CA TYR A 72 -12.88 5.79 -0.24
C TYR A 72 -11.90 4.78 0.39
N ILE A 73 -11.02 5.24 1.25
CA ILE A 73 -10.06 4.41 1.96
C ILE A 73 -10.58 4.12 3.36
N ASP A 74 -10.83 2.85 3.65
CA ASP A 74 -11.18 2.36 4.96
C ASP A 74 -9.92 2.30 5.84
N ASN A 75 -9.75 3.27 6.72
CA ASN A 75 -8.56 3.40 7.56
C ASN A 75 -8.42 2.27 8.58
N GLU A 76 -9.51 1.62 8.97
CA GLU A 76 -9.46 0.46 9.86
C GLU A 76 -8.74 -0.72 9.22
N LYS A 77 -8.87 -0.86 7.88
CA LYS A 77 -8.21 -1.90 7.10
C LYS A 77 -6.89 -1.45 6.48
N CYS A 78 -6.74 -0.17 6.23
CA CYS A 78 -5.56 0.36 5.55
C CYS A 78 -4.29 0.12 6.38
N VAL A 79 -3.24 -0.34 5.71
CA VAL A 79 -1.91 -0.58 6.29
C VAL A 79 -0.85 0.39 5.75
N SER A 80 -1.27 1.44 5.06
CA SER A 80 -0.42 2.53 4.55
C SER A 80 0.73 2.06 3.63
N CYS A 81 0.52 1.00 2.86
CA CYS A 81 1.57 0.42 1.99
C CYS A 81 1.85 1.21 0.70
N GLY A 82 1.02 2.21 0.35
CA GLY A 82 1.22 3.05 -0.83
C GLY A 82 0.82 2.44 -2.19
N MET A 83 0.47 1.15 -2.28
CA MET A 83 0.18 0.47 -3.55
C MET A 83 -0.95 1.11 -4.35
N CYS A 84 -1.94 1.68 -3.69
CA CYS A 84 -3.03 2.41 -4.34
C CYS A 84 -2.57 3.70 -5.01
N MET A 85 -1.59 4.37 -4.42
CA MET A 85 -0.98 5.59 -4.96
C MET A 85 -0.16 5.28 -6.22
N VAL A 86 0.72 4.29 -6.16
CA VAL A 86 1.52 3.83 -7.29
C VAL A 86 0.67 3.34 -8.46
N SER A 87 -0.47 2.69 -8.16
CA SER A 87 -1.37 2.12 -9.18
C SER A 87 -2.37 3.13 -9.75
N CYS A 88 -2.41 4.37 -9.26
CA CYS A 88 -3.37 5.37 -9.73
C CYS A 88 -2.82 6.12 -10.94
N PRO A 89 -3.37 5.91 -12.16
CA PRO A 89 -2.86 6.59 -13.36
C PRO A 89 -3.22 8.10 -13.39
N PHE A 90 -4.06 8.55 -12.46
CA PHE A 90 -4.54 9.92 -12.40
C PHE A 90 -3.90 10.75 -11.27
N GLY A 91 -3.01 10.16 -10.47
CA GLY A 91 -2.47 10.83 -9.28
C GLY A 91 -3.54 11.27 -8.25
N ALA A 92 -4.71 10.60 -8.25
CA ALA A 92 -5.84 10.98 -7.41
C ALA A 92 -5.69 10.56 -5.93
N ILE A 93 -4.67 9.79 -5.63
CA ILE A 93 -4.30 9.37 -4.29
C ILE A 93 -2.88 9.87 -4.06
N SER A 94 -2.71 10.74 -3.10
CA SER A 94 -1.42 11.28 -2.67
C SER A 94 -1.12 10.91 -1.22
N ASP A 95 0.14 10.96 -0.86
CA ASP A 95 0.58 10.90 0.52
C ASP A 95 0.24 12.19 1.29
N LYS A 96 0.34 12.14 2.59
CA LYS A 96 0.24 13.32 3.45
C LYS A 96 1.66 13.89 3.64
N SER A 97 2.22 14.43 2.56
CA SER A 97 3.55 15.03 2.56
C SER A 97 3.64 16.26 3.46
N GLN A 98 4.81 16.45 4.05
CA GLN A 98 5.16 17.62 4.86
C GLN A 98 6.12 18.57 4.12
N ILE A 99 6.13 18.54 2.80
CA ILE A 99 7.06 19.33 1.98
C ILE A 99 6.99 20.84 2.27
N PHE A 100 5.80 21.37 2.57
CA PHE A 100 5.64 22.77 2.90
C PHE A 100 6.32 23.12 4.24
N GLN A 101 6.15 22.31 5.26
CA GLN A 101 6.80 22.49 6.57
C GLN A 101 8.32 22.40 6.43
N LEU A 102 8.81 21.45 5.64
CA LEU A 102 10.24 21.31 5.34
C LEU A 102 10.79 22.54 4.61
N ALA A 103 10.13 22.98 3.53
CA ALA A 103 10.56 24.16 2.78
C ALA A 103 10.60 25.41 3.67
N ARG A 104 9.63 25.55 4.57
CA ARG A 104 9.58 26.63 5.54
C ARG A 104 10.77 26.56 6.52
N ALA A 105 11.00 25.42 7.15
CA ALA A 105 12.10 25.21 8.09
C ALA A 105 13.47 25.55 7.45
N LEU A 106 13.71 25.06 6.22
CA LEU A 106 14.92 25.38 5.47
C LEU A 106 15.02 26.89 5.16
N SER A 107 13.92 27.56 4.79
CA SER A 107 13.91 29.01 4.48
C SER A 107 14.10 29.87 5.72
N GLU A 108 13.68 29.42 6.89
CA GLU A 108 13.86 30.09 8.19
C GLU A 108 15.25 29.81 8.80
N GLY A 109 16.07 28.97 8.16
CA GLY A 109 17.42 28.63 8.61
C GLY A 109 17.44 27.71 9.83
N GLU A 110 16.39 26.91 10.02
CA GLU A 110 16.36 25.91 11.08
C GLU A 110 17.40 24.80 10.83
N ASN A 111 17.83 24.15 11.89
CA ASN A 111 18.74 23.01 11.82
C ASN A 111 17.96 21.75 11.35
N VAL A 112 17.96 21.48 10.08
CA VAL A 112 17.25 20.34 9.47
C VAL A 112 18.23 19.27 9.03
N ILE A 113 18.01 18.05 9.51
CA ILE A 113 18.78 16.85 9.17
C ILE A 113 17.97 16.00 8.17
N ALA A 114 18.61 15.48 7.15
CA ALA A 114 18.01 14.57 6.19
C ALA A 114 18.37 13.12 6.46
N GLU A 115 17.37 12.27 6.51
CA GLU A 115 17.53 10.81 6.47
C GLU A 115 17.06 10.28 5.12
N ILE A 116 17.93 9.59 4.39
CA ILE A 116 17.63 9.06 3.06
C ILE A 116 17.52 7.53 3.08
N ALA A 117 16.38 7.04 2.63
CA ALA A 117 16.15 5.59 2.54
C ALA A 117 17.01 4.97 1.42
N PRO A 118 17.48 3.71 1.54
CA PRO A 118 18.29 3.04 0.53
C PRO A 118 17.66 2.98 -0.87
N ALA A 119 16.33 3.06 -0.95
CA ALA A 119 15.58 3.06 -2.20
C ALA A 119 15.89 4.23 -3.14
N PHE A 120 16.62 5.26 -2.70
CA PHE A 120 17.04 6.37 -3.58
C PHE A 120 18.05 5.95 -4.66
N VAL A 121 18.78 4.88 -4.44
CA VAL A 121 19.79 4.38 -5.37
C VAL A 121 19.14 4.02 -6.71
N GLY A 122 19.70 4.55 -7.79
CA GLY A 122 19.17 4.33 -9.15
C GLY A 122 17.97 5.20 -9.55
N GLN A 123 17.37 5.99 -8.66
CA GLN A 123 16.23 6.85 -9.00
C GLN A 123 16.60 8.09 -9.81
N PHE A 124 17.83 8.53 -9.73
CA PHE A 124 18.34 9.77 -10.37
C PHE A 124 19.23 9.48 -11.58
N GLY A 125 19.26 8.26 -12.07
CA GLY A 125 20.10 7.80 -13.19
C GLY A 125 21.41 7.16 -12.77
N ASP A 126 22.01 6.43 -13.69
CA ASP A 126 23.15 5.53 -13.42
C ASP A 126 24.44 6.25 -12.97
N ASN A 127 24.57 7.53 -13.31
CA ASN A 127 25.75 8.34 -13.00
C ASN A 127 25.65 9.09 -11.65
N ILE A 128 24.52 8.99 -10.95
CA ILE A 128 24.29 9.68 -9.68
C ILE A 128 24.59 8.73 -8.53
N THR A 129 25.63 9.06 -7.80
CA THR A 129 26.08 8.31 -6.63
C THR A 129 25.42 8.81 -5.34
N PRO A 130 25.42 8.02 -4.25
CA PRO A 130 24.97 8.48 -2.93
C PRO A 130 25.68 9.78 -2.49
N ARG A 131 26.94 9.93 -2.83
CA ARG A 131 27.72 11.13 -2.53
C ARG A 131 27.16 12.38 -3.23
N ASN A 132 26.71 12.25 -4.48
CA ASN A 132 26.10 13.36 -5.22
C ASN A 132 24.79 13.79 -4.55
N ILE A 133 23.96 12.84 -4.13
CA ILE A 133 22.69 13.13 -3.45
C ILE A 133 22.94 13.81 -2.10
N LYS A 134 23.89 13.31 -1.30
CA LYS A 134 24.26 13.97 -0.03
C LYS A 134 24.76 15.40 -0.25
N ALA A 135 25.56 15.64 -1.28
CA ALA A 135 26.03 16.97 -1.61
C ALA A 135 24.87 17.90 -2.01
N ALA A 136 23.98 17.42 -2.89
CA ALA A 136 22.82 18.19 -3.32
C ALA A 136 21.89 18.56 -2.14
N LEU A 137 21.65 17.63 -1.21
CA LEU A 137 20.84 17.92 -0.03
C LEU A 137 21.48 18.98 0.88
N ARG A 138 22.82 18.96 1.04
CA ARG A 138 23.52 20.02 1.77
C ARG A 138 23.44 21.37 1.06
N GLU A 139 23.50 21.40 -0.26
CA GLU A 139 23.30 22.63 -1.05
C GLU A 139 21.85 23.17 -0.92
N LEU A 140 20.87 22.28 -0.69
CA LEU A 140 19.48 22.68 -0.42
C LEU A 140 19.29 23.27 0.99
N GLY A 141 20.29 23.19 1.88
CA GLY A 141 20.25 23.76 3.21
C GLY A 141 20.09 22.76 4.36
N PHE A 142 20.12 21.46 4.09
CA PHE A 142 20.19 20.47 5.18
C PHE A 142 21.56 20.53 5.86
N SER A 143 21.56 20.57 7.19
CA SER A 143 22.80 20.64 7.99
C SER A 143 23.60 19.33 7.93
N GLU A 144 22.91 18.20 7.99
CA GLU A 144 23.49 16.87 7.93
C GLU A 144 22.62 15.93 7.06
N VAL A 145 23.24 14.87 6.54
CA VAL A 145 22.58 13.88 5.70
C VAL A 145 23.06 12.49 6.07
N TYR A 146 22.17 11.67 6.59
CA TYR A 146 22.42 10.28 6.97
C TYR A 146 21.72 9.30 6.04
N GLU A 147 22.33 8.15 5.84
CA GLU A 147 21.72 7.03 5.14
C GLU A 147 21.04 6.12 6.16
N VAL A 148 19.75 5.86 5.99
CA VAL A 148 18.95 4.97 6.86
C VAL A 148 19.51 3.53 6.84
N ALA A 149 20.36 3.19 5.87
CA ALA A 149 21.10 1.94 5.86
C ALA A 149 21.93 1.71 7.13
N LEU A 150 22.46 2.77 7.76
CA LEU A 150 23.17 2.66 9.04
C LEU A 150 22.28 2.11 10.15
N GLY A 151 21.06 2.64 10.28
CA GLY A 151 20.08 2.12 11.23
C GLY A 151 19.64 0.70 10.91
N ALA A 152 19.60 0.35 9.61
CA ALA A 152 19.32 -1.02 9.20
C ALA A 152 20.42 -2.00 9.63
N ASP A 153 21.69 -1.62 9.52
CA ASP A 153 22.82 -2.44 9.98
C ASP A 153 22.79 -2.65 11.52
N ILE A 154 22.50 -1.58 12.26
CA ILE A 154 22.34 -1.63 13.73
C ILE A 154 21.19 -2.57 14.10
N GLY A 155 20.03 -2.41 13.46
CA GLY A 155 18.85 -3.24 13.66
C GLY A 155 19.10 -4.71 13.32
N ALA A 156 19.81 -4.99 12.23
CA ALA A 156 20.16 -6.36 11.83
C ALA A 156 21.03 -7.08 12.87
N ILE A 157 21.98 -6.37 13.50
CA ILE A 157 22.81 -6.91 14.56
C ILE A 157 21.94 -7.24 15.81
N ALA A 158 21.07 -6.33 16.20
CA ALA A 158 20.16 -6.52 17.34
C ALA A 158 19.19 -7.68 17.09
N GLU A 159 18.58 -7.76 15.90
CA GLU A 159 17.69 -8.87 15.51
C GLU A 159 18.44 -10.22 15.46
N ALA A 160 19.71 -10.23 15.02
CA ALA A 160 20.52 -11.45 15.02
C ALA A 160 20.76 -11.97 16.47
N HIS A 161 21.07 -11.09 17.41
CA HIS A 161 21.18 -11.45 18.83
C HIS A 161 19.85 -11.96 19.38
N HIS A 162 18.75 -11.25 19.10
CA HIS A 162 17.41 -11.67 19.53
C HIS A 162 17.04 -13.05 18.96
N TYR A 163 17.39 -13.33 17.69
CA TYR A 163 17.19 -14.64 17.07
C TYR A 163 17.96 -15.74 17.82
N VAL A 164 19.23 -15.51 18.12
CA VAL A 164 20.05 -16.48 18.87
C VAL A 164 19.48 -16.72 20.26
N ASP A 165 19.10 -15.66 20.95
CA ASP A 165 18.63 -15.74 22.35
C ASP A 165 17.25 -16.38 22.48
N LYS A 166 16.36 -16.22 21.47
CA LYS A 166 14.97 -16.64 21.58
C LYS A 166 14.59 -17.81 20.68
N VAL A 167 15.11 -17.86 19.45
CA VAL A 167 14.75 -18.93 18.51
C VAL A 167 15.69 -20.12 18.63
N VAL A 168 17.00 -19.89 18.69
CA VAL A 168 17.98 -20.99 18.82
C VAL A 168 17.82 -21.69 20.16
N THR A 169 17.46 -20.99 21.22
CA THR A 169 17.17 -21.60 22.56
C THR A 169 15.82 -22.32 22.62
N GLY A 170 14.97 -22.17 21.60
CA GLY A 170 13.65 -22.80 21.53
C GLY A 170 12.54 -22.06 22.27
N GLU A 171 12.78 -20.83 22.75
CA GLU A 171 11.76 -20.02 23.43
C GLU A 171 10.71 -19.52 22.43
N LEU A 172 11.12 -19.14 21.20
CA LEU A 172 10.23 -18.79 20.11
C LEU A 172 10.38 -19.77 18.94
N PRO A 173 9.30 -20.13 18.25
CA PRO A 173 9.36 -21.02 17.09
C PRO A 173 10.03 -20.37 15.87
N PHE A 174 9.96 -19.07 15.74
CA PHE A 174 10.58 -18.23 14.70
C PHE A 174 10.53 -16.76 15.09
N LEU A 175 11.28 -15.93 14.39
CA LEU A 175 11.28 -14.47 14.55
C LEU A 175 10.85 -13.81 13.21
N LEU A 176 9.95 -12.83 13.29
CA LEU A 176 9.54 -11.96 12.18
C LEU A 176 10.17 -10.58 12.35
N THR A 177 10.76 -10.04 11.30
CA THR A 177 11.40 -8.72 11.37
C THR A 177 10.36 -7.58 11.38
N SER A 178 10.70 -6.42 11.93
CA SER A 178 9.81 -5.26 12.11
C SER A 178 10.21 -4.03 11.29
N CYS A 179 11.19 -4.14 10.40
CA CYS A 179 11.76 -3.02 9.63
C CYS A 179 10.75 -2.28 8.74
N CYS A 180 9.63 -2.92 8.35
CA CYS A 180 8.58 -2.30 7.53
C CYS A 180 7.34 -1.98 8.36
N PRO A 181 7.01 -0.69 8.62
CA PRO A 181 5.82 -0.31 9.38
C PRO A 181 4.50 -0.83 8.80
N SER A 182 4.37 -0.85 7.47
CA SER A 182 3.17 -1.40 6.81
C SER A 182 2.98 -2.89 7.08
N TRP A 183 4.08 -3.66 7.11
CA TRP A 183 4.07 -5.06 7.51
C TRP A 183 3.63 -5.23 8.96
N SER A 184 4.25 -4.50 9.88
CA SER A 184 3.92 -4.58 11.30
C SER A 184 2.47 -4.21 11.61
N VAL A 185 1.94 -3.17 10.92
CA VAL A 185 0.52 -2.79 11.02
C VAL A 185 -0.39 -3.87 10.43
N MET A 186 0.00 -4.47 9.31
CA MET A 186 -0.75 -5.58 8.71
C MET A 186 -0.81 -6.78 9.65
N ALA A 187 0.32 -7.18 10.21
CA ALA A 187 0.40 -8.30 11.15
C ALA A 187 -0.48 -8.04 12.38
N LYS A 188 -0.39 -6.87 13.00
CA LYS A 188 -1.23 -6.50 14.15
C LYS A 188 -2.73 -6.51 13.84
N LYS A 189 -3.13 -6.11 12.63
CA LYS A 189 -4.56 -6.04 12.26
C LYS A 189 -5.16 -7.38 11.84
N PHE A 190 -4.39 -8.21 11.15
CA PHE A 190 -4.91 -9.41 10.48
C PHE A 190 -4.36 -10.73 11.03
N PHE A 191 -3.26 -10.67 11.78
CA PHE A 191 -2.58 -11.85 12.34
C PHE A 191 -2.16 -11.60 13.79
N PRO A 192 -3.11 -11.28 14.70
CA PRO A 192 -2.79 -10.92 16.08
C PRO A 192 -2.03 -12.01 16.83
N ASP A 193 -2.23 -13.28 16.47
CA ASP A 193 -1.55 -14.43 17.07
C ASP A 193 -0.03 -14.47 16.77
N LEU A 194 0.45 -13.67 15.82
CA LEU A 194 1.87 -13.59 15.46
C LEU A 194 2.59 -12.40 16.10
N ILE A 195 1.93 -11.60 16.93
CA ILE A 195 2.52 -10.38 17.51
C ILE A 195 3.74 -10.68 18.35
N ASP A 196 3.68 -11.75 19.14
CA ASP A 196 4.77 -12.15 20.03
C ASP A 196 6.02 -12.64 19.29
N GLN A 197 5.88 -13.04 18.02
CA GLN A 197 6.99 -13.43 17.15
C GLN A 197 7.58 -12.26 16.34
N ILE A 198 6.99 -11.06 16.44
CA ILE A 198 7.51 -9.88 15.73
C ILE A 198 8.58 -9.22 16.58
N SER A 199 9.76 -8.99 15.97
CA SER A 199 10.84 -8.23 16.58
C SER A 199 10.33 -6.88 17.10
N GLN A 200 10.75 -6.52 18.30
CA GLN A 200 10.44 -5.23 18.92
C GLN A 200 11.57 -4.18 18.68
N GLU A 201 12.55 -4.53 17.86
CA GLU A 201 13.64 -3.64 17.52
C GLU A 201 13.16 -2.39 16.77
N LEU A 202 13.90 -1.31 16.92
CA LEU A 202 13.60 -0.04 16.25
C LEU A 202 13.61 -0.20 14.72
N THR A 203 12.71 0.49 14.04
CA THR A 203 12.78 0.55 12.58
C THR A 203 14.07 1.26 12.14
N PRO A 204 14.64 0.93 10.96
CA PRO A 204 15.89 1.54 10.48
C PRO A 204 15.91 3.07 10.54
N MET A 205 14.80 3.71 10.19
CA MET A 205 14.66 5.15 10.26
C MET A 205 14.79 5.68 11.70
N VAL A 206 14.11 5.04 12.66
CA VAL A 206 14.16 5.44 14.07
C VAL A 206 15.51 5.12 14.71
N ALA A 207 16.18 4.07 14.24
CA ALA A 207 17.52 3.71 14.72
C ALA A 207 18.62 4.64 14.15
N THR A 208 18.33 5.37 13.05
CA THR A 208 19.25 6.35 12.47
C THR A 208 19.11 7.73 13.14
N ALA A 209 17.88 8.09 13.56
CA ALA A 209 17.56 9.36 14.24
C ALA A 209 18.14 9.42 15.65
#